data_f707ff11e7f04514c6af08adba099dd7
#
_entry.id   f707ff11e7f04514c6af08adba099dd7
#
_cell.length_a   1.000
_cell.length_b   1.000
_cell.length_c   1.000
_cell.angle_alpha   90.00
_cell.angle_beta   90.00
_cell.angle_gamma   90.00
#
_symmetry.space_group_name_H-M   'P 1'
#
loop_
_entity.id
_entity.type
_entity.pdbx_description
1 polymer ?
#
loop_
_entity_poly.entity_id
_entity_poly.type
_entity_poly.pdbx_seq_one_letter_code
_entity_poly.pdbx_strand_id
1 'polypeptide(L)'
;MKKLLGIVVLGLLLCSNSFAGKMAVKKTIKLPKDIVQGYKNKWNFSCTWTENGKCMTPDYAYQIVNETDGHPVRFGKQSIRIELRKGDCHQRRKGSYNDCKASPPSERHEFGMEYDDVSPIRGITWHTYSLYLPKDTPQINSEWITMGQFHNLDYNKPPINLDLSGKHFYLVTRLLCIHPKKLNKRCYSTEPGNTREKILDSEELFGQWNDFIFNAKWSSKEGFFKMWVNGKLLYHFVGRTVVPKDGTMFKFGIYRGKVYSGDGEGTHIVYYDEIRYAKKSCKKLKLEDLGYSCSDLENQTVSRIDKIK
;
A
#
# COMPACT_ATOMS: atom_id res chain seq x y z
N MET A 1 -57.43 -29.52 -30.87
CA MET A 1 -56.19 -28.93 -31.41
C MET A 1 -55.86 -27.66 -30.63
N LYS A 2 -54.96 -27.75 -29.66
CA LYS A 2 -54.50 -26.59 -28.85
C LYS A 2 -53.13 -26.19 -29.36
N LYS A 3 -53.02 -24.98 -29.91
CA LYS A 3 -51.75 -24.41 -30.36
C LYS A 3 -50.99 -23.88 -29.11
N LEU A 4 -49.81 -24.44 -28.84
CA LEU A 4 -48.88 -23.93 -27.89
C LEU A 4 -48.14 -22.76 -28.54
N LEU A 5 -48.27 -21.54 -27.98
CA LEU A 5 -47.45 -20.38 -28.34
C LEU A 5 -46.18 -20.43 -27.49
N GLY A 6 -45.05 -20.74 -28.12
CA GLY A 6 -43.74 -20.64 -27.50
C GLY A 6 -43.28 -19.20 -27.43
N ILE A 7 -43.17 -18.65 -26.24
CA ILE A 7 -42.55 -17.34 -25.99
C ILE A 7 -41.02 -17.58 -25.93
N VAL A 8 -40.32 -17.16 -26.96
CA VAL A 8 -38.85 -17.06 -26.97
C VAL A 8 -38.48 -15.77 -26.24
N VAL A 9 -38.07 -15.89 -24.99
CA VAL A 9 -37.46 -14.77 -24.26
C VAL A 9 -36.01 -14.63 -24.75
N LEU A 10 -35.80 -13.69 -25.66
CA LEU A 10 -34.47 -13.28 -26.10
C LEU A 10 -33.83 -12.46 -24.99
N GLY A 11 -33.06 -13.11 -24.13
CA GLY A 11 -32.26 -12.43 -23.12
C GLY A 11 -31.17 -11.62 -23.79
N LEU A 12 -31.42 -10.33 -23.96
CA LEU A 12 -30.37 -9.35 -24.28
C LEU A 12 -29.41 -9.28 -23.08
N LEU A 13 -28.33 -10.04 -23.14
CA LEU A 13 -27.14 -9.81 -22.36
C LEU A 13 -26.57 -8.44 -22.80
N LEU A 14 -27.04 -7.40 -22.15
CA LEU A 14 -26.36 -6.10 -22.15
C LEU A 14 -25.03 -6.30 -21.42
N CYS A 15 -23.99 -6.74 -22.15
CA CYS A 15 -22.62 -6.47 -21.73
C CYS A 15 -22.50 -4.94 -21.63
N SER A 16 -22.77 -4.42 -20.45
CA SER A 16 -22.36 -3.07 -20.11
C SER A 16 -20.83 -3.02 -20.13
N ASN A 17 -20.27 -2.78 -21.32
CA ASN A 17 -18.95 -2.19 -21.42
C ASN A 17 -19.05 -0.85 -20.72
N SER A 18 -18.87 -0.83 -19.41
CA SER A 18 -18.62 0.42 -18.70
C SER A 18 -17.28 0.95 -19.24
N PHE A 19 -17.36 1.84 -20.22
CA PHE A 19 -16.21 2.65 -20.61
C PHE A 19 -15.81 3.39 -19.33
N ALA A 20 -14.75 2.91 -18.69
CA ALA A 20 -14.17 3.63 -17.58
C ALA A 20 -13.84 5.04 -18.07
N GLY A 21 -14.43 6.04 -17.44
CA GLY A 21 -14.16 7.44 -17.76
C GLY A 21 -12.68 7.77 -17.58
N LYS A 22 -12.25 8.87 -18.15
CA LYS A 22 -10.90 9.40 -17.97
C LYS A 22 -10.92 10.45 -16.86
N MET A 23 -10.09 10.31 -15.86
CA MET A 23 -9.96 11.26 -14.77
C MET A 23 -8.59 11.94 -14.80
N ALA A 24 -8.57 13.28 -14.85
CA ALA A 24 -7.36 14.05 -14.65
C ALA A 24 -6.95 14.01 -13.17
N VAL A 25 -5.80 13.43 -12.87
CA VAL A 25 -5.29 13.38 -11.48
C VAL A 25 -4.71 14.74 -11.12
N LYS A 26 -5.26 15.35 -10.09
CA LYS A 26 -4.75 16.59 -9.53
C LYS A 26 -3.33 16.37 -8.99
N LYS A 27 -2.47 17.39 -9.08
CA LYS A 27 -1.13 17.35 -8.48
C LYS A 27 -1.20 17.02 -6.99
N THR A 28 -2.21 17.58 -6.28
CA THR A 28 -2.47 17.35 -4.87
C THR A 28 -3.88 16.83 -4.68
N ILE A 29 -4.00 15.65 -4.06
CA ILE A 29 -5.26 15.04 -3.68
C ILE A 29 -5.41 15.16 -2.18
N LYS A 30 -6.60 15.59 -1.73
CA LYS A 30 -7.02 15.53 -0.33
C LYS A 30 -8.01 14.40 -0.17
N LEU A 31 -7.68 13.47 0.71
CA LEU A 31 -8.55 12.36 1.07
C LEU A 31 -9.50 12.77 2.20
N PRO A 32 -10.64 12.09 2.41
CA PRO A 32 -11.57 12.36 3.50
C PRO A 32 -10.86 12.30 4.87
N LYS A 33 -11.27 13.21 5.78
CA LYS A 33 -10.61 13.32 7.10
C LYS A 33 -10.97 12.16 8.05
N ASP A 34 -12.05 11.48 7.81
CA ASP A 34 -12.42 10.27 8.52
C ASP A 34 -11.57 9.06 8.14
N ILE A 35 -10.99 9.06 6.93
CA ILE A 35 -10.08 8.01 6.45
C ILE A 35 -8.61 8.36 6.75
N VAL A 36 -8.20 9.64 6.58
CA VAL A 36 -6.81 10.07 6.73
C VAL A 36 -6.67 11.11 7.83
N GLN A 37 -5.96 10.74 8.89
CA GLN A 37 -5.77 11.59 10.08
C GLN A 37 -4.29 11.81 10.42
N GLY A 38 -3.96 13.00 10.93
CA GLY A 38 -2.62 13.34 11.42
C GLY A 38 -1.58 13.64 10.35
N TYR A 39 -1.76 13.22 9.11
CA TYR A 39 -0.96 13.61 7.95
C TYR A 39 -1.32 15.04 7.50
N LYS A 40 -0.41 15.70 6.75
CA LYS A 40 -0.73 16.97 6.07
C LYS A 40 -1.85 16.82 5.03
N ASN A 41 -2.27 15.60 4.75
CA ASN A 41 -3.31 15.22 3.81
C ASN A 41 -3.10 15.82 2.40
N LYS A 42 -1.88 15.70 1.93
CA LYS A 42 -1.48 16.05 0.58
C LYS A 42 -0.88 14.83 -0.08
N TRP A 43 -1.56 14.30 -1.09
CA TRP A 43 -1.23 13.03 -1.73
C TRP A 43 -1.08 13.19 -3.24
N ASN A 44 -0.10 12.52 -3.81
CA ASN A 44 0.00 12.25 -5.24
C ASN A 44 -0.54 10.84 -5.52
N PHE A 45 -1.08 10.65 -6.71
CA PHE A 45 -1.52 9.35 -7.18
C PHE A 45 -0.78 8.96 -8.46
N SER A 46 -0.68 7.66 -8.74
CA SER A 46 -0.05 7.12 -9.94
C SER A 46 -0.66 7.69 -11.20
N CYS A 47 0.17 7.99 -12.19
CA CYS A 47 -0.22 8.52 -13.48
C CYS A 47 -0.20 7.38 -14.51
N THR A 48 -1.34 6.99 -15.05
CA THR A 48 -1.40 5.87 -15.99
C THR A 48 -1.00 6.32 -17.40
N TRP A 49 -1.38 7.53 -17.82
CA TRP A 49 -0.89 8.17 -19.05
C TRP A 49 -0.83 9.68 -18.91
N THR A 50 -0.30 10.35 -19.94
CA THR A 50 -0.25 11.81 -19.98
C THR A 50 -1.05 12.32 -21.17
N GLU A 51 -1.95 13.25 -20.96
CA GLU A 51 -2.75 13.91 -21.99
C GLU A 51 -2.68 15.42 -21.79
N ASN A 52 -2.25 16.16 -22.83
CA ASN A 52 -2.04 17.63 -22.78
C ASN A 52 -1.22 18.08 -21.57
N GLY A 53 -0.14 17.36 -21.26
CA GLY A 53 0.74 17.64 -20.13
C GLY A 53 0.15 17.35 -18.74
N LYS A 54 -1.08 16.84 -18.67
CA LYS A 54 -1.75 16.45 -17.44
C LYS A 54 -1.61 14.96 -17.20
N CYS A 55 -1.43 14.59 -15.95
CA CYS A 55 -1.49 13.21 -15.51
C CYS A 55 -2.93 12.72 -15.53
N MET A 56 -3.16 11.59 -16.17
CA MET A 56 -4.47 10.96 -16.30
C MET A 56 -4.44 9.55 -15.72
N THR A 57 -5.58 9.11 -15.24
CA THR A 57 -5.81 7.74 -14.78
C THR A 57 -7.26 7.35 -15.02
N PRO A 58 -7.60 6.05 -15.11
CA PRO A 58 -8.99 5.60 -15.20
C PRO A 58 -9.78 6.01 -13.94
N ASP A 59 -11.07 6.26 -14.08
CA ASP A 59 -11.97 6.60 -12.97
C ASP A 59 -12.14 5.47 -11.95
N TYR A 60 -11.90 4.21 -12.35
CA TYR A 60 -11.91 3.05 -11.46
C TYR A 60 -10.64 2.95 -10.61
N ALA A 61 -9.56 3.64 -10.96
CA ALA A 61 -8.23 3.46 -10.34
C ALA A 61 -8.24 3.71 -8.83
N TYR A 62 -8.98 4.72 -8.38
CA TYR A 62 -9.35 4.89 -6.98
C TYR A 62 -10.71 5.56 -6.84
N GLN A 63 -11.43 5.18 -5.81
CA GLN A 63 -12.76 5.70 -5.49
C GLN A 63 -12.88 5.85 -3.98
N ILE A 64 -13.55 6.92 -3.53
CA ILE A 64 -14.04 7.00 -2.17
C ILE A 64 -15.41 6.35 -2.17
N VAL A 65 -15.57 5.29 -1.41
CA VAL A 65 -16.77 4.46 -1.37
C VAL A 65 -17.41 4.48 -0.01
N ASN A 66 -18.72 4.23 0.06
CA ASN A 66 -19.48 4.30 1.29
C ASN A 66 -19.93 2.90 1.74
N GLU A 67 -20.10 2.72 3.04
CA GLU A 67 -20.69 1.53 3.63
C GLU A 67 -22.13 1.30 3.12
N THR A 68 -22.90 2.39 2.97
CA THR A 68 -24.30 2.33 2.47
C THR A 68 -24.44 1.78 1.08
N ASP A 69 -23.36 1.78 0.29
CA ASP A 69 -23.33 1.24 -1.06
C ASP A 69 -22.84 -0.23 -1.09
N GLY A 70 -22.71 -0.87 0.09
CA GLY A 70 -22.29 -2.25 0.26
C GLY A 70 -20.77 -2.45 0.21
N HIS A 71 -19.98 -1.38 0.27
CA HIS A 71 -18.54 -1.47 0.31
C HIS A 71 -17.99 -1.73 1.74
N PRO A 72 -16.89 -2.48 1.88
CA PRO A 72 -16.26 -2.65 3.17
C PRO A 72 -15.70 -1.32 3.69
N VAL A 73 -16.01 -1.00 4.94
CA VAL A 73 -15.52 0.15 5.70
C VAL A 73 -15.04 -0.35 7.06
N ARG A 74 -13.85 0.06 7.51
CA ARG A 74 -13.28 -0.40 8.78
C ARG A 74 -13.85 0.37 9.96
N PHE A 75 -13.93 1.69 9.81
CA PHE A 75 -14.51 2.58 10.81
C PHE A 75 -15.07 3.84 10.13
N GLY A 76 -16.12 4.45 10.70
CA GLY A 76 -16.77 5.60 10.08
C GLY A 76 -17.75 5.20 8.97
N LYS A 77 -17.72 5.90 7.83
CA LYS A 77 -18.71 5.74 6.76
C LYS A 77 -18.10 5.46 5.39
N GLN A 78 -16.81 5.67 5.24
CA GLN A 78 -16.14 5.64 3.93
C GLN A 78 -14.82 4.88 4.01
N SER A 79 -14.42 4.31 2.89
CA SER A 79 -13.08 3.76 2.67
C SER A 79 -12.55 4.15 1.29
N ILE A 80 -11.29 3.86 1.01
CA ILE A 80 -10.67 4.05 -0.31
C ILE A 80 -10.63 2.70 -1.01
N ARG A 81 -11.35 2.58 -2.11
CA ARG A 81 -11.24 1.46 -3.03
C ARG A 81 -10.18 1.76 -4.08
N ILE A 82 -9.20 0.89 -4.25
CA ILE A 82 -8.20 0.97 -5.32
C ILE A 82 -8.33 -0.26 -6.20
N GLU A 83 -8.35 -0.06 -7.51
CA GLU A 83 -8.42 -1.12 -8.50
C GLU A 83 -7.24 -1.00 -9.46
N LEU A 84 -6.57 -2.12 -9.74
CA LEU A 84 -5.47 -2.22 -10.70
C LEU A 84 -5.78 -3.31 -11.72
N ARG A 85 -5.78 -2.94 -12.99
CA ARG A 85 -6.00 -3.85 -14.13
C ARG A 85 -4.69 -4.08 -14.88
N LYS A 86 -4.68 -5.08 -15.75
CA LYS A 86 -3.55 -5.31 -16.67
C LYS A 86 -3.35 -4.09 -17.56
N GLY A 87 -2.11 -3.63 -17.67
CA GLY A 87 -1.74 -2.48 -18.49
C GLY A 87 -1.80 -1.13 -17.76
N ASP A 88 -2.18 -1.10 -16.49
CA ASP A 88 -2.18 0.13 -15.68
C ASP A 88 -0.76 0.52 -15.26
N CYS A 89 0.01 1.04 -16.22
CA CYS A 89 1.41 1.38 -16.05
C CYS A 89 1.58 2.81 -15.53
N HIS A 90 2.30 2.97 -14.43
CA HIS A 90 2.66 4.33 -14.02
C HIS A 90 3.65 4.96 -15.00
N GLN A 91 3.37 6.21 -15.36
CA GLN A 91 4.24 7.04 -16.21
C GLN A 91 4.65 8.32 -15.47
N ARG A 92 5.87 8.77 -15.70
CA ARG A 92 6.26 10.13 -15.28
C ARG A 92 5.72 11.15 -16.29
N ARG A 93 5.28 12.31 -15.80
CA ARG A 93 4.69 13.40 -16.61
C ARG A 93 5.53 13.80 -17.84
N LYS A 94 6.85 13.63 -17.79
CA LYS A 94 7.77 13.97 -18.88
C LYS A 94 8.08 12.78 -19.81
N GLY A 95 7.31 11.69 -19.75
CA GLY A 95 7.43 10.56 -20.68
C GLY A 95 8.70 9.71 -20.56
N SER A 96 9.64 10.08 -19.69
CA SER A 96 10.96 9.42 -19.58
C SER A 96 10.95 8.10 -18.80
N TYR A 97 9.85 7.74 -18.18
CA TYR A 97 9.73 6.52 -17.36
C TYR A 97 8.32 5.95 -17.51
N ASN A 98 8.25 4.63 -17.73
CA ASN A 98 7.02 3.88 -17.80
C ASN A 98 7.25 2.52 -17.13
N ASP A 99 6.43 2.18 -16.13
CA ASP A 99 6.57 0.94 -15.37
C ASP A 99 6.49 -0.32 -16.23
N CYS A 100 5.60 -0.35 -17.24
CA CYS A 100 5.48 -1.51 -18.12
C CYS A 100 6.65 -1.69 -19.10
N LYS A 101 7.43 -0.63 -19.32
CA LYS A 101 8.65 -0.66 -20.11
C LYS A 101 9.91 -0.84 -19.26
N ALA A 102 9.76 -0.91 -17.94
CA ALA A 102 10.86 -1.20 -17.02
C ALA A 102 11.29 -2.66 -17.15
N SER A 103 12.49 -2.97 -16.68
CA SER A 103 13.01 -4.34 -16.60
C SER A 103 13.37 -4.65 -15.14
N PRO A 104 12.62 -5.50 -14.46
CA PRO A 104 11.36 -6.16 -14.89
C PRO A 104 10.17 -5.18 -14.98
N PRO A 105 9.14 -5.50 -15.80
CA PRO A 105 7.95 -4.67 -15.92
C PRO A 105 7.10 -4.67 -14.65
N SER A 106 6.37 -3.60 -14.44
CA SER A 106 5.49 -3.43 -13.26
C SER A 106 4.27 -2.58 -13.59
N GLU A 107 3.27 -2.65 -12.72
CA GLU A 107 2.02 -1.89 -12.83
C GLU A 107 1.65 -1.34 -11.47
N ARG A 108 1.02 -0.14 -11.41
CA ARG A 108 0.62 0.41 -10.12
C ARG A 108 -0.49 1.44 -10.17
N HIS A 109 -1.33 1.37 -9.13
CA HIS A 109 -2.16 2.45 -8.64
C HIS A 109 -1.85 2.68 -7.16
N GLU A 110 -1.10 3.72 -6.84
CA GLU A 110 -0.51 3.96 -5.53
C GLU A 110 -0.62 5.43 -5.15
N PHE A 111 -1.04 5.70 -3.92
CA PHE A 111 -0.92 6.99 -3.26
C PHE A 111 0.47 7.13 -2.64
N GLY A 112 1.06 8.30 -2.78
CA GLY A 112 2.27 8.68 -2.07
C GLY A 112 2.12 10.07 -1.47
N MET A 113 2.75 10.32 -0.34
CA MET A 113 2.83 11.68 0.21
C MET A 113 3.42 12.62 -0.83
N GLU A 114 2.87 13.84 -0.94
CA GLU A 114 3.33 14.81 -1.95
C GLU A 114 4.78 15.23 -1.71
N TYR A 115 5.60 15.17 -2.76
CA TYR A 115 7.05 15.35 -2.68
C TYR A 115 7.48 16.80 -2.36
N ASP A 116 6.77 17.77 -2.92
CA ASP A 116 7.15 19.19 -2.87
C ASP A 116 6.86 19.86 -1.51
N ASP A 117 6.03 19.23 -0.67
CA ASP A 117 5.58 19.76 0.62
C ASP A 117 5.92 18.84 1.81
N VAL A 118 6.63 17.77 1.52
CA VAL A 118 6.92 16.75 2.55
C VAL A 118 8.08 17.25 3.39
N SER A 119 7.76 17.74 4.58
CA SER A 119 8.71 17.49 5.67
C SER A 119 8.84 15.98 5.75
N PRO A 120 10.00 15.40 5.44
CA PRO A 120 10.16 13.95 5.50
C PRO A 120 9.80 13.47 6.88
N ILE A 121 9.18 12.29 6.95
CA ILE A 121 8.91 11.65 8.21
C ILE A 121 10.25 11.42 8.91
N ARG A 122 10.42 11.99 10.10
CA ARG A 122 11.66 11.93 10.89
C ARG A 122 11.36 11.78 12.38
N GLY A 123 12.33 11.27 13.13
CA GLY A 123 12.22 11.07 14.58
C GLY A 123 11.25 9.95 14.94
N ILE A 124 10.68 9.98 16.13
CA ILE A 124 9.72 8.96 16.60
C ILE A 124 8.35 9.26 16.01
N THR A 125 7.78 8.25 15.35
CA THR A 125 6.46 8.34 14.71
C THR A 125 5.66 7.07 14.90
N TRP A 126 4.35 7.25 14.87
CA TRP A 126 3.37 6.20 14.84
C TRP A 126 2.54 6.32 13.57
N HIS A 127 2.23 5.18 12.97
CA HIS A 127 1.41 5.10 11.75
C HIS A 127 0.44 3.94 11.88
N THR A 128 -0.69 4.04 11.20
CA THR A 128 -1.56 2.89 10.96
C THR A 128 -2.19 3.01 9.58
N TYR A 129 -2.60 1.90 9.05
CA TYR A 129 -3.62 1.76 8.03
C TYR A 129 -4.31 0.41 8.16
N SER A 130 -5.56 0.35 7.78
CA SER A 130 -6.33 -0.87 7.67
C SER A 130 -6.43 -1.28 6.20
N LEU A 131 -6.28 -2.57 5.94
CA LEU A 131 -6.28 -3.19 4.62
C LEU A 131 -7.37 -4.27 4.56
N TYR A 132 -8.19 -4.24 3.50
CA TYR A 132 -9.15 -5.29 3.19
C TYR A 132 -8.94 -5.79 1.76
N LEU A 133 -8.76 -7.08 1.61
CA LEU A 133 -8.72 -7.78 0.33
C LEU A 133 -9.98 -8.61 0.17
N PRO A 134 -10.77 -8.46 -0.92
CA PRO A 134 -11.94 -9.30 -1.18
C PRO A 134 -11.60 -10.79 -1.20
N LYS A 135 -12.56 -11.63 -0.80
CA LYS A 135 -12.37 -13.11 -0.80
C LYS A 135 -12.11 -13.67 -2.18
N ASP A 136 -12.68 -13.05 -3.20
CA ASP A 136 -12.56 -13.39 -4.61
C ASP A 136 -11.38 -12.73 -5.32
N THR A 137 -10.44 -12.18 -4.56
CA THR A 137 -9.20 -11.63 -5.12
C THR A 137 -8.50 -12.69 -5.97
N PRO A 138 -8.19 -12.40 -7.26
CA PRO A 138 -7.55 -13.35 -8.15
C PRO A 138 -6.20 -13.85 -7.60
N GLN A 139 -5.81 -15.04 -8.02
CA GLN A 139 -4.51 -15.59 -7.72
C GLN A 139 -3.41 -14.60 -8.18
N ILE A 140 -2.40 -14.43 -7.37
CA ILE A 140 -1.28 -13.55 -7.63
C ILE A 140 -0.20 -14.34 -8.35
N ASN A 141 0.02 -14.01 -9.62
CA ASN A 141 1.06 -14.61 -10.45
C ASN A 141 2.31 -13.72 -10.56
N SER A 142 2.20 -12.43 -10.21
CA SER A 142 3.37 -11.56 -10.07
C SER A 142 4.23 -12.02 -8.89
N GLU A 143 5.53 -11.79 -8.96
CA GLU A 143 6.45 -12.20 -7.89
C GLU A 143 6.11 -11.51 -6.56
N TRP A 144 5.58 -10.29 -6.63
CA TRP A 144 5.17 -9.53 -5.46
C TRP A 144 4.17 -8.43 -5.81
N ILE A 145 3.29 -8.10 -4.85
CA ILE A 145 2.41 -6.94 -4.89
C ILE A 145 2.61 -6.15 -3.60
N THR A 146 3.21 -4.98 -3.70
CA THR A 146 3.36 -4.07 -2.56
C THR A 146 2.03 -3.38 -2.28
N MET A 147 1.53 -3.54 -1.04
CA MET A 147 0.29 -2.96 -0.54
C MET A 147 0.52 -1.77 0.41
N GLY A 148 1.75 -1.53 0.80
CA GLY A 148 2.17 -0.39 1.61
C GLY A 148 3.68 -0.35 1.72
N GLN A 149 4.24 0.86 1.81
CA GLN A 149 5.69 1.00 1.91
C GLN A 149 6.10 2.30 2.61
N PHE A 150 7.20 2.23 3.32
CA PHE A 150 7.96 3.39 3.72
C PHE A 150 9.11 3.56 2.71
N HIS A 151 9.09 4.64 1.94
CA HIS A 151 10.04 4.88 0.85
C HIS A 151 11.00 6.01 1.22
N ASN A 152 12.28 5.83 0.95
CA ASN A 152 13.24 6.93 1.07
C ASN A 152 12.92 8.03 0.05
N LEU A 153 13.27 9.28 0.36
CA LEU A 153 13.03 10.40 -0.55
C LEU A 153 13.99 10.36 -1.75
N ASP A 154 15.28 10.23 -1.49
CA ASP A 154 16.33 10.33 -2.50
C ASP A 154 16.87 8.97 -2.97
N TYR A 155 16.62 7.92 -2.19
CA TYR A 155 17.12 6.59 -2.50
C TYR A 155 16.02 5.69 -3.09
N ASN A 156 16.31 5.06 -4.24
CA ASN A 156 15.31 4.35 -5.06
C ASN A 156 14.70 3.07 -4.45
N LYS A 157 15.20 2.59 -3.31
CA LYS A 157 14.67 1.37 -2.69
C LYS A 157 13.98 1.70 -1.38
N PRO A 158 12.73 1.28 -1.21
CA PRO A 158 12.06 1.42 0.07
C PRO A 158 12.74 0.55 1.12
N PRO A 159 13.03 1.08 2.32
CA PRO A 159 13.57 0.28 3.42
C PRO A 159 12.56 -0.73 3.95
N ILE A 160 11.27 -0.49 3.76
CA ILE A 160 10.20 -1.34 4.26
C ILE A 160 9.07 -1.42 3.24
N ASN A 161 8.71 -2.65 2.86
CA ASN A 161 7.54 -2.97 2.05
C ASN A 161 6.66 -3.99 2.77
N LEU A 162 5.39 -3.92 2.47
CA LEU A 162 4.39 -4.92 2.80
C LEU A 162 3.92 -5.55 1.49
N ASP A 163 4.35 -6.76 1.25
CA ASP A 163 4.23 -7.43 -0.04
C ASP A 163 3.33 -8.67 0.06
N LEU A 164 2.32 -8.73 -0.80
CA LEU A 164 1.58 -9.95 -1.07
C LEU A 164 2.31 -10.75 -2.16
N SER A 165 2.55 -12.03 -1.92
CA SER A 165 3.20 -12.93 -2.87
C SER A 165 2.65 -14.34 -2.71
N GLY A 166 2.10 -14.89 -3.79
CA GLY A 166 1.39 -16.16 -3.74
C GLY A 166 0.21 -16.08 -2.75
N LYS A 167 0.25 -16.95 -1.72
CA LYS A 167 -0.77 -17.02 -0.68
C LYS A 167 -0.39 -16.36 0.65
N HIS A 168 0.69 -15.57 0.67
CA HIS A 168 1.23 -15.05 1.92
C HIS A 168 1.46 -13.55 1.85
N PHE A 169 1.31 -12.91 2.98
CA PHE A 169 1.66 -11.51 3.16
C PHE A 169 2.98 -11.39 3.92
N TYR A 170 3.89 -10.60 3.38
CA TYR A 170 5.26 -10.48 3.87
C TYR A 170 5.60 -9.07 4.30
N LEU A 171 6.33 -8.94 5.39
CA LEU A 171 7.16 -7.79 5.66
C LEU A 171 8.50 -7.97 4.95
N VAL A 172 8.84 -7.09 4.05
CA VAL A 172 10.14 -7.04 3.40
C VAL A 172 10.91 -5.84 3.92
N THR A 173 12.02 -6.08 4.59
CA THR A 173 12.90 -5.03 5.08
C THR A 173 14.19 -4.97 4.28
N ARG A 174 14.73 -3.76 4.09
CA ARG A 174 16.02 -3.48 3.46
C ARG A 174 16.82 -2.48 4.29
N LEU A 175 16.72 -2.60 5.60
CA LEU A 175 17.31 -1.65 6.54
C LEU A 175 18.84 -1.66 6.52
N LEU A 176 19.45 -2.79 6.17
CA LEU A 176 20.89 -2.86 5.92
C LEU A 176 21.31 -2.09 4.66
N CYS A 177 20.44 -2.02 3.64
CA CYS A 177 20.71 -1.33 2.38
C CYS A 177 20.89 0.17 2.54
N ILE A 178 20.38 0.74 3.61
CA ILE A 178 20.54 2.15 3.93
C ILE A 178 21.89 2.47 4.61
N HIS A 179 22.75 1.45 4.79
CA HIS A 179 24.10 1.68 5.34
C HIS A 179 24.98 2.40 4.32
N PRO A 180 25.65 3.54 4.67
CA PRO A 180 26.41 4.36 3.73
C PRO A 180 27.43 3.62 2.89
N LYS A 181 28.10 2.64 3.48
CA LYS A 181 29.10 1.81 2.77
C LYS A 181 28.52 0.77 1.80
N LYS A 182 27.19 0.55 1.85
CA LYS A 182 26.49 -0.49 1.08
C LYS A 182 25.39 0.07 0.18
N LEU A 183 25.22 1.40 0.10
CA LEU A 183 24.15 2.05 -0.65
C LEU A 183 24.01 1.59 -2.11
N ASN A 184 25.13 1.29 -2.76
CA ASN A 184 25.18 0.86 -4.17
C ASN A 184 25.29 -0.65 -4.36
N LYS A 185 25.28 -1.44 -3.28
CA LYS A 185 25.37 -2.90 -3.36
C LYS A 185 23.98 -3.54 -3.40
N ARG A 186 23.86 -4.67 -4.07
CA ARG A 186 22.66 -5.51 -3.98
C ARG A 186 22.44 -5.91 -2.53
N CYS A 187 21.24 -5.66 -2.04
CA CYS A 187 20.83 -6.05 -0.71
C CYS A 187 20.13 -7.40 -0.79
N TYR A 188 20.68 -8.38 -0.12
CA TYR A 188 20.13 -9.72 -0.06
C TYR A 188 19.26 -9.87 1.18
N SER A 189 18.19 -10.63 1.08
CA SER A 189 17.19 -10.84 2.14
C SER A 189 17.69 -11.67 3.33
N THR A 190 18.88 -12.24 3.25
CA THR A 190 19.42 -13.14 4.28
C THR A 190 20.23 -12.45 5.37
N GLU A 191 20.57 -11.16 5.20
CA GLU A 191 21.34 -10.44 6.22
C GLU A 191 20.42 -9.78 7.26
N PRO A 192 20.83 -9.66 8.53
CA PRO A 192 20.05 -8.95 9.55
C PRO A 192 19.64 -7.56 9.08
N GLY A 193 18.36 -7.20 9.28
CA GLY A 193 17.78 -5.97 8.77
C GLY A 193 17.42 -5.97 7.27
N ASN A 194 17.68 -7.07 6.57
CA ASN A 194 17.15 -7.38 5.26
C ASN A 194 16.44 -8.71 5.36
N THR A 195 15.15 -8.67 5.58
CA THR A 195 14.34 -9.87 5.79
C THR A 195 13.15 -9.89 4.84
N ARG A 196 12.65 -11.07 4.61
CA ARG A 196 11.32 -11.29 4.04
C ARG A 196 10.59 -12.23 5.00
N GLU A 197 9.85 -11.63 5.93
CA GLU A 197 9.16 -12.36 6.97
C GLU A 197 7.69 -12.56 6.60
N LYS A 198 7.21 -13.81 6.65
CA LYS A 198 5.78 -14.10 6.50
C LYS A 198 5.06 -13.58 7.74
N ILE A 199 4.02 -12.78 7.56
CA ILE A 199 3.26 -12.14 8.63
C ILE A 199 1.80 -12.58 8.69
N LEU A 200 1.20 -12.94 7.56
CA LEU A 200 -0.15 -13.49 7.48
C LEU A 200 -0.23 -14.52 6.37
N ASP A 201 -1.06 -15.53 6.57
CA ASP A 201 -1.49 -16.43 5.54
C ASP A 201 -2.74 -15.88 4.80
N SER A 202 -3.07 -16.42 3.65
CA SER A 202 -4.21 -15.95 2.84
C SER A 202 -5.54 -16.04 3.56
N GLU A 203 -5.74 -17.06 4.39
CA GLU A 203 -6.96 -17.28 5.17
C GLU A 203 -7.19 -16.15 6.19
N GLU A 204 -6.10 -15.59 6.73
CA GLU A 204 -6.15 -14.48 7.66
C GLU A 204 -6.28 -13.12 6.95
N LEU A 205 -5.86 -13.05 5.69
CA LEU A 205 -5.76 -11.80 4.95
C LEU A 205 -7.04 -11.46 4.17
N PHE A 206 -7.68 -12.45 3.53
CA PHE A 206 -8.80 -12.21 2.62
C PHE A 206 -10.15 -12.17 3.32
N GLY A 207 -11.02 -11.26 2.87
CA GLY A 207 -12.41 -11.14 3.31
C GLY A 207 -12.60 -10.52 4.69
N GLN A 208 -11.56 -9.94 5.25
CA GLN A 208 -11.60 -9.23 6.53
C GLN A 208 -10.64 -8.04 6.55
N TRP A 209 -10.88 -7.11 7.47
CA TRP A 209 -9.97 -6.01 7.72
C TRP A 209 -8.75 -6.49 8.52
N ASN A 210 -7.58 -6.02 8.11
CA ASN A 210 -6.33 -6.22 8.83
C ASN A 210 -5.72 -4.86 9.17
N ASP A 211 -5.48 -4.61 10.45
CA ASP A 211 -4.95 -3.36 10.96
C ASP A 211 -3.43 -3.46 11.12
N PHE A 212 -2.71 -2.66 10.36
CA PHE A 212 -1.26 -2.53 10.44
C PHE A 212 -0.91 -1.30 11.27
N ILE A 213 -0.16 -1.49 12.34
CA ILE A 213 0.29 -0.44 13.24
C ILE A 213 1.81 -0.43 13.25
N PHE A 214 2.41 0.75 13.16
CA PHE A 214 3.86 0.91 13.14
C PHE A 214 4.30 1.95 14.14
N ASN A 215 5.41 1.64 14.81
CA ASN A 215 6.16 2.61 15.59
C ASN A 215 7.61 2.61 15.14
N ALA A 216 8.14 3.76 14.77
CA ALA A 216 9.50 3.87 14.28
C ALA A 216 10.20 5.11 14.83
N LYS A 217 11.50 4.97 15.09
CA LYS A 217 12.43 6.09 15.22
C LYS A 217 13.25 6.16 13.93
N TRP A 218 12.89 7.10 13.07
CA TRP A 218 13.59 7.34 11.81
C TRP A 218 14.90 8.10 12.07
N SER A 219 16.01 7.38 11.99
CA SER A 219 17.34 7.87 12.33
C SER A 219 18.41 7.22 11.45
N SER A 220 19.38 8.02 11.03
CA SER A 220 20.58 7.55 10.30
C SER A 220 21.68 7.01 11.22
N LYS A 221 21.45 6.99 12.53
CA LYS A 221 22.36 6.44 13.56
C LYS A 221 21.68 5.34 14.32
N GLU A 222 20.87 5.70 15.28
CA GLU A 222 20.16 4.80 16.18
C GLU A 222 18.66 4.98 16.01
N GLY A 223 18.04 4.03 15.37
CA GLY A 223 16.61 3.98 15.14
C GLY A 223 16.03 2.66 15.60
N PHE A 224 14.75 2.52 15.40
CA PHE A 224 14.03 1.26 15.54
C PHE A 224 12.81 1.25 14.62
N PHE A 225 12.31 0.05 14.34
CA PHE A 225 11.04 -0.16 13.65
C PHE A 225 10.29 -1.32 14.31
N LYS A 226 9.07 -1.06 14.72
CA LYS A 226 8.14 -2.05 15.24
C LYS A 226 6.91 -2.12 14.37
N MET A 227 6.34 -3.33 14.21
CA MET A 227 5.12 -3.57 13.47
C MET A 227 4.20 -4.52 14.23
N TRP A 228 2.96 -4.10 14.39
CA TRP A 228 1.85 -4.92 14.87
C TRP A 228 0.87 -5.18 13.73
N VAL A 229 0.27 -6.35 13.72
CA VAL A 229 -0.86 -6.69 12.86
C VAL A 229 -1.97 -7.19 13.75
N ASN A 230 -3.16 -6.62 13.61
CA ASN A 230 -4.33 -6.94 14.43
C ASN A 230 -4.02 -6.93 15.95
N GLY A 231 -3.25 -5.93 16.38
CA GLY A 231 -2.86 -5.73 17.78
C GLY A 231 -1.71 -6.61 18.29
N LYS A 232 -1.18 -7.57 17.49
CA LYS A 232 -0.08 -8.45 17.87
C LYS A 232 1.24 -7.94 17.31
N LEU A 233 2.27 -7.75 18.17
CA LEU A 233 3.61 -7.37 17.74
C LEU A 233 4.28 -8.53 16.98
N LEU A 234 4.59 -8.33 15.70
CA LEU A 234 5.19 -9.35 14.85
C LEU A 234 6.65 -9.08 14.50
N TYR A 235 7.07 -7.81 14.50
CA TYR A 235 8.43 -7.47 14.12
C TYR A 235 9.01 -6.33 14.95
N HIS A 236 10.30 -6.45 15.32
CA HIS A 236 11.06 -5.40 15.98
C HIS A 236 12.50 -5.39 15.47
N PHE A 237 12.90 -4.27 14.91
CA PHE A 237 14.25 -3.99 14.45
C PHE A 237 14.86 -2.83 15.24
N VAL A 238 16.14 -2.91 15.57
CA VAL A 238 16.91 -1.86 16.19
C VAL A 238 18.17 -1.59 15.37
N GLY A 239 18.34 -0.35 14.94
CA GLY A 239 19.45 0.07 14.09
C GLY A 239 19.09 1.28 13.26
N ARG A 240 19.88 1.56 12.24
CA ARG A 240 19.65 2.66 11.30
C ARG A 240 18.40 2.40 10.46
N THR A 241 17.50 3.37 10.37
CA THR A 241 16.22 3.27 9.66
C THR A 241 16.10 4.20 8.45
N VAL A 242 17.00 5.17 8.31
CA VAL A 242 17.07 6.07 7.13
C VAL A 242 18.52 6.32 6.73
N VAL A 243 18.71 6.72 5.48
CA VAL A 243 20.00 7.19 4.95
C VAL A 243 20.34 8.54 5.57
N PRO A 244 21.63 8.87 5.81
CA PRO A 244 22.03 10.19 6.27
C PRO A 244 21.49 11.31 5.37
N LYS A 245 20.94 12.37 5.99
CA LYS A 245 20.32 13.54 5.32
C LYS A 245 19.02 13.23 4.56
N ASP A 246 18.62 11.98 4.46
CA ASP A 246 17.37 11.56 3.85
C ASP A 246 16.21 11.55 4.88
N GLY A 247 15.04 11.18 4.44
CA GLY A 247 13.84 10.96 5.22
C GLY A 247 13.01 9.87 4.58
N THR A 248 11.89 9.56 5.17
CA THR A 248 10.96 8.58 4.61
C THR A 248 9.62 9.22 4.32
N MET A 249 8.91 8.64 3.36
CA MET A 249 7.51 8.95 3.05
C MET A 249 6.70 7.66 3.07
N PHE A 250 5.44 7.76 3.45
CA PHE A 250 4.51 6.64 3.41
C PHE A 250 3.78 6.60 2.07
N LYS A 251 3.61 5.39 1.53
CA LYS A 251 2.85 5.11 0.32
C LYS A 251 1.96 3.89 0.54
N PHE A 252 0.79 3.88 -0.09
CA PHE A 252 -0.16 2.78 -0.03
C PHE A 252 -0.92 2.66 -1.35
N GLY A 253 -1.38 1.48 -1.66
CA GLY A 253 -2.06 1.15 -2.92
C GLY A 253 -1.62 -0.21 -3.44
N ILE A 254 -1.74 -0.42 -4.73
CA ILE A 254 -1.34 -1.66 -5.39
C ILE A 254 -0.15 -1.37 -6.30
N TYR A 255 1.01 -1.99 -6.02
CA TYR A 255 2.16 -1.96 -6.90
C TYR A 255 2.66 -3.39 -7.12
N ARG A 256 2.33 -3.98 -8.27
CA ARG A 256 2.74 -5.34 -8.64
C ARG A 256 3.93 -5.32 -9.57
N GLY A 257 4.91 -6.14 -9.29
CA GLY A 257 6.16 -6.20 -10.00
C GLY A 257 6.42 -7.55 -10.64
N LYS A 258 7.27 -7.53 -11.68
CA LYS A 258 7.59 -8.69 -12.53
C LYS A 258 6.34 -9.24 -13.24
N VAL A 259 5.53 -8.36 -13.78
CA VAL A 259 4.36 -8.72 -14.58
C VAL A 259 4.86 -9.04 -15.99
N TYR A 260 5.03 -10.31 -16.29
CA TYR A 260 5.46 -10.74 -17.62
C TYR A 260 4.25 -10.84 -18.56
N SER A 261 4.45 -10.45 -19.83
CA SER A 261 3.43 -10.55 -20.88
C SER A 261 3.02 -12.00 -21.09
N GLY A 262 1.73 -12.30 -20.95
CA GLY A 262 1.16 -13.63 -21.21
C GLY A 262 0.31 -14.17 -20.05
N ASP A 263 0.80 -14.07 -18.85
CA ASP A 263 0.06 -14.56 -17.68
C ASP A 263 -0.79 -13.43 -17.15
N GLY A 264 -2.07 -13.42 -17.54
CA GLY A 264 -2.98 -12.36 -17.16
C GLY A 264 -3.16 -12.30 -15.66
N GLU A 265 -2.42 -11.37 -15.02
CA GLU A 265 -2.84 -10.91 -13.71
C GLU A 265 -4.26 -10.40 -13.83
N GLY A 266 -5.16 -10.96 -13.03
CA GLY A 266 -6.54 -10.48 -12.97
C GLY A 266 -6.60 -9.04 -12.47
N THR A 267 -7.80 -8.52 -12.41
CA THR A 267 -8.08 -7.24 -11.75
C THR A 267 -7.91 -7.42 -10.24
N HIS A 268 -7.03 -6.63 -9.64
CA HIS A 268 -6.87 -6.59 -8.18
C HIS A 268 -7.62 -5.40 -7.60
N ILE A 269 -8.43 -5.65 -6.59
CA ILE A 269 -9.16 -4.65 -5.82
C ILE A 269 -8.70 -4.75 -4.37
N VAL A 270 -8.49 -3.60 -3.74
CA VAL A 270 -8.12 -3.49 -2.34
C VAL A 270 -8.82 -2.29 -1.73
N TYR A 271 -9.15 -2.37 -0.45
CA TYR A 271 -9.70 -1.25 0.29
C TYR A 271 -8.73 -0.83 1.38
N TYR A 272 -8.61 0.49 1.56
CA TYR A 272 -7.82 1.12 2.61
C TYR A 272 -8.69 2.01 3.45
N ASP A 273 -8.40 1.99 4.75
CA ASP A 273 -9.06 2.83 5.73
C ASP A 273 -8.10 3.14 6.88
N GLU A 274 -8.48 4.05 7.78
CA GLU A 274 -7.78 4.31 9.04
C GLU A 274 -6.28 4.64 8.86
N ILE A 275 -5.98 5.45 7.85
CA ILE A 275 -4.62 5.91 7.54
C ILE A 275 -4.27 7.03 8.50
N ARG A 276 -3.65 6.69 9.64
CA ARG A 276 -3.38 7.64 10.72
C ARG A 276 -1.88 7.84 10.94
N TYR A 277 -1.51 9.03 11.38
CA TYR A 277 -0.14 9.41 11.68
C TYR A 277 -0.06 10.24 12.95
N ALA A 278 0.95 9.95 13.78
CA ALA A 278 1.26 10.76 14.95
C ALA A 278 2.76 10.86 15.19
N LYS A 279 3.21 12.03 15.65
CA LYS A 279 4.58 12.22 16.16
C LYS A 279 4.62 11.92 17.65
N LYS A 280 5.66 11.17 18.06
CA LYS A 280 6.07 10.88 19.45
C LYS A 280 5.11 10.00 20.25
N SER A 281 3.80 10.14 20.15
CA SER A 281 2.85 9.50 21.04
C SER A 281 1.83 8.66 20.30
N CYS A 282 1.69 7.40 20.67
CA CYS A 282 0.66 6.48 20.23
C CYS A 282 -0.77 7.03 20.47
N LYS A 283 -1.01 7.63 21.65
CA LYS A 283 -2.34 8.16 22.03
C LYS A 283 -2.95 9.11 21.00
N LYS A 284 -2.11 9.79 20.20
CA LYS A 284 -2.58 10.68 19.14
C LYS A 284 -3.13 9.96 17.91
N LEU A 285 -2.92 8.65 17.79
CA LEU A 285 -3.52 7.84 16.73
C LEU A 285 -4.99 7.50 16.99
N LYS A 286 -5.47 7.63 18.24
CA LYS A 286 -6.83 7.24 18.63
C LYS A 286 -7.14 5.79 18.27
N LEU A 287 -6.26 4.88 18.67
CA LEU A 287 -6.37 3.46 18.33
C LEU A 287 -7.52 2.77 19.07
N GLU A 288 -8.05 3.39 20.10
CA GLU A 288 -9.24 2.96 20.83
C GLU A 288 -10.45 2.80 19.91
N ASP A 289 -10.56 3.63 18.87
CA ASP A 289 -11.59 3.52 17.82
C ASP A 289 -11.52 2.16 17.07
N LEU A 290 -10.33 1.56 17.02
CA LEU A 290 -10.07 0.26 16.38
C LEU A 290 -10.02 -0.90 17.37
N GLY A 291 -10.20 -0.63 18.67
CA GLY A 291 -10.17 -1.62 19.75
C GLY A 291 -8.78 -1.88 20.33
N TYR A 292 -7.80 -0.98 20.13
CA TYR A 292 -6.43 -1.17 20.64
C TYR A 292 -6.08 -0.15 21.72
N SER A 293 -5.37 -0.61 22.75
CA SER A 293 -4.76 0.23 23.77
C SER A 293 -3.29 0.50 23.46
N CYS A 294 -2.86 1.74 23.51
CA CYS A 294 -1.46 2.09 23.33
C CYS A 294 -0.54 1.44 24.39
N SER A 295 -1.00 1.32 25.63
CA SER A 295 -0.24 0.66 26.71
C SER A 295 -0.02 -0.82 26.39
N ASP A 296 -1.04 -1.51 25.89
CA ASP A 296 -0.94 -2.93 25.57
C ASP A 296 0.00 -3.17 24.38
N LEU A 297 -0.05 -2.29 23.37
CA LEU A 297 0.87 -2.37 22.23
C LEU A 297 2.32 -2.11 22.65
N GLU A 298 2.57 -1.07 23.46
CA GLU A 298 3.92 -0.68 23.89
C GLU A 298 4.57 -1.71 24.82
N ASN A 299 3.79 -2.44 25.62
CA ASN A 299 4.26 -3.46 26.56
C ASN A 299 4.59 -4.80 25.87
N GLN A 300 4.21 -5.01 24.63
CA GLN A 300 4.51 -6.27 23.93
C GLN A 300 6.00 -6.38 23.56
N THR A 301 6.50 -7.58 23.62
CA THR A 301 7.85 -7.96 23.19
C THR A 301 7.78 -9.09 22.18
N VAL A 302 8.75 -9.17 21.29
CA VAL A 302 8.95 -10.30 20.38
C VAL A 302 10.10 -11.18 20.86
N SER A 303 10.06 -12.46 20.52
CA SER A 303 11.13 -13.43 20.85
C SER A 303 12.46 -13.07 20.18
N ARG A 304 12.41 -12.40 19.02
CA ARG A 304 13.59 -12.00 18.25
C ARG A 304 13.57 -10.50 17.99
N ILE A 305 14.67 -9.84 18.31
CA ILE A 305 14.92 -8.44 17.95
C ILE A 305 16.08 -8.43 16.96
N ASP A 306 15.85 -8.03 15.72
CA ASP A 306 16.90 -7.84 14.73
C ASP A 306 17.70 -6.58 15.05
N LYS A 307 19.02 -6.72 15.26
CA LYS A 307 19.91 -5.61 15.60
C LYS A 307 21.03 -5.48 14.57
N ILE A 308 21.28 -4.27 14.14
CA ILE A 308 22.48 -3.91 13.36
C ILE A 308 23.27 -2.88 14.17
N LYS A 309 24.54 -3.21 14.44
CA LYS A 309 25.49 -2.31 15.09
C LYS A 309 26.08 -1.31 14.10
#